data_01503ed661cff9fc1ddd6d3a193bf1f3
#
_entry.id   01503ed661cff9fc1ddd6d3a193bf1f3
#
_cell.length_a   1.000
_cell.length_b   1.000
_cell.length_c   1.000
_cell.angle_alpha   90.00
_cell.angle_beta   90.00
_cell.angle_gamma   90.00
#
_symmetry.space_group_name_H-M   'P 1'
#
loop_
_entity.id
_entity.type
_entity.pdbx_description
1 polymer ?
#
loop_
_entity_poly.entity_id
_entity_poly.type
_entity_poly.pdbx_seq_one_letter_code
_entity_poly.pdbx_strand_id
1 'polypeptide(L)'
;MRKAGLVLAAALLIGATDGDDPLTRPITGSDAARWLEPDAPLRVFAGLGYVGPKRVKQAVIDTGKGLVLIDAGLPEGLSVLRAHLAELGYRIDQVKWLLVTEPHYDHAGAIAAVVRESGAQVYASASAAAVLRNGLSGDEDPQRASLIAYAPVKTVRIVKDGQRLRFGNVTITARAMPGHTPGSMGWSWQTCTPDSGCAKVFFSASLNSLTAGTYRYRDHPNLVAGFRRSIAMLRNEPCDVLLSNHAEHSGADLRAAARRAGATPDPMRTPSACAAMADKYAALLAAQLAREDAAPK
;
A
#
# COMPACT_ATOMS: atom_id res chain seq x y z
N MET A 1 7.20 -51.78 -44.76
CA MET A 1 7.19 -51.21 -43.38
C MET A 1 7.41 -49.69 -43.49
N ARG A 2 6.34 -48.89 -43.40
CA ARG A 2 6.39 -47.44 -43.51
C ARG A 2 6.46 -46.86 -42.09
N LYS A 3 7.55 -46.14 -41.78
CA LYS A 3 7.72 -45.41 -40.52
C LYS A 3 6.98 -44.09 -40.59
N ALA A 4 5.92 -43.92 -39.79
CA ALA A 4 5.23 -42.67 -39.61
C ALA A 4 6.05 -41.80 -38.65
N GLY A 5 6.57 -40.65 -39.12
CA GLY A 5 7.21 -39.67 -38.28
C GLY A 5 6.15 -38.78 -37.61
N LEU A 6 6.20 -38.72 -36.29
CA LEU A 6 5.37 -37.84 -35.46
C LEU A 6 6.00 -36.44 -35.45
N VAL A 7 5.39 -35.47 -36.11
CA VAL A 7 5.80 -34.06 -36.05
C VAL A 7 5.15 -33.44 -34.80
N LEU A 8 5.95 -33.17 -33.78
CA LEU A 8 5.52 -32.39 -32.62
C LEU A 8 5.49 -30.90 -33.03
N ALA A 9 4.28 -30.35 -33.15
CA ALA A 9 4.10 -28.90 -33.29
C ALA A 9 4.30 -28.25 -31.92
N ALA A 10 5.43 -27.56 -31.72
CA ALA A 10 5.64 -26.69 -30.58
C ALA A 10 4.77 -25.43 -30.78
N ALA A 11 3.71 -25.28 -30.01
CA ALA A 11 2.94 -24.05 -29.92
C ALA A 11 3.84 -23.00 -29.20
N LEU A 12 4.34 -22.02 -29.94
CA LEU A 12 4.92 -20.81 -29.37
C LEU A 12 3.78 -20.05 -28.66
N LEU A 13 3.77 -20.09 -27.34
CA LEU A 13 3.04 -19.12 -26.53
C LEU A 13 3.71 -17.77 -26.71
N ILE A 14 3.21 -16.95 -27.65
CA ILE A 14 3.54 -15.54 -27.74
C ILE A 14 2.91 -14.91 -26.50
N GLY A 15 3.71 -14.72 -25.44
CA GLY A 15 3.30 -13.93 -24.29
C GLY A 15 3.05 -12.49 -24.77
N ALA A 16 1.84 -11.98 -24.54
CA ALA A 16 1.57 -10.55 -24.72
C ALA A 16 2.62 -9.76 -23.94
N THR A 17 3.22 -8.75 -24.57
CA THR A 17 4.13 -7.83 -23.89
C THR A 17 3.33 -7.09 -22.81
N ASP A 18 3.89 -6.90 -21.63
CA ASP A 18 3.21 -6.22 -20.49
C ASP A 18 2.59 -4.87 -20.88
N GLY A 19 3.04 -4.25 -21.97
CA GLY A 19 2.53 -2.97 -22.48
C GLY A 19 1.15 -3.02 -23.17
N ASP A 20 0.69 -4.19 -23.61
CA ASP A 20 -0.60 -4.35 -24.30
C ASP A 20 -1.72 -4.82 -23.34
N ASP A 21 -1.35 -5.27 -22.15
CA ASP A 21 -2.31 -5.70 -21.15
C ASP A 21 -2.99 -4.51 -20.45
N PRO A 22 -4.31 -4.34 -20.56
CA PRO A 22 -5.03 -3.22 -19.96
C PRO A 22 -4.91 -3.12 -18.43
N LEU A 23 -4.50 -4.21 -17.75
CA LEU A 23 -4.31 -4.22 -16.30
C LEU A 23 -2.90 -3.83 -15.85
N THR A 24 -1.92 -3.80 -16.76
CA THR A 24 -0.51 -3.51 -16.45
C THR A 24 0.08 -2.38 -17.27
N ARG A 25 -0.68 -1.89 -18.28
CA ARG A 25 -0.22 -0.76 -19.10
C ARG A 25 0.01 0.48 -18.22
N PRO A 26 1.03 1.30 -18.56
CA PRO A 26 1.32 2.53 -17.83
C PRO A 26 0.13 3.51 -17.82
N ILE A 27 -0.14 4.11 -16.66
CA ILE A 27 -1.17 5.14 -16.49
C ILE A 27 -0.60 6.48 -16.05
N THR A 28 0.64 6.53 -15.52
CA THR A 28 1.20 7.75 -14.92
C THR A 28 1.97 8.64 -15.92
N GLY A 29 2.15 8.20 -17.16
CA GLY A 29 2.84 8.99 -18.18
C GLY A 29 4.24 9.44 -17.74
N SER A 30 4.54 10.74 -17.81
CA SER A 30 5.86 11.31 -17.45
C SER A 30 6.20 11.19 -15.96
N ASP A 31 5.22 11.03 -15.09
CA ASP A 31 5.44 10.90 -13.63
C ASP A 31 5.91 9.49 -13.22
N ALA A 32 5.82 8.51 -14.13
CA ALA A 32 6.24 7.13 -13.89
C ALA A 32 7.69 7.05 -13.38
N ALA A 33 8.62 7.80 -13.95
CA ALA A 33 10.02 7.77 -13.57
C ALA A 33 10.23 8.09 -12.07
N ARG A 34 9.48 9.05 -11.54
CA ARG A 34 9.53 9.42 -10.11
C ARG A 34 8.98 8.30 -9.23
N TRP A 35 7.86 7.70 -9.61
CA TRP A 35 7.18 6.67 -8.81
C TRP A 35 7.91 5.33 -8.87
N LEU A 36 8.56 5.03 -10.00
CA LEU A 36 9.24 3.76 -10.26
C LEU A 36 10.76 3.81 -10.01
N GLU A 37 11.27 4.82 -9.28
CA GLU A 37 12.67 4.88 -8.87
C GLU A 37 13.10 3.54 -8.25
N PRO A 38 14.16 2.88 -8.77
CA PRO A 38 14.59 1.57 -8.30
C PRO A 38 14.96 1.57 -6.82
N ASP A 39 14.63 0.48 -6.13
CA ASP A 39 15.09 0.18 -4.78
C ASP A 39 15.12 -1.35 -4.61
N ALA A 40 15.94 -1.86 -3.71
CA ALA A 40 15.95 -3.28 -3.39
C ALA A 40 14.84 -3.64 -2.39
N PRO A 41 14.29 -4.87 -2.43
CA PRO A 41 13.40 -5.33 -1.38
C PRO A 41 14.12 -5.44 -0.04
N LEU A 42 13.38 -5.37 1.05
CA LEU A 42 13.94 -5.51 2.39
C LEU A 42 13.14 -6.55 3.18
N ARG A 43 13.83 -7.57 3.69
CA ARG A 43 13.24 -8.44 4.71
C ARG A 43 13.29 -7.72 6.06
N VAL A 44 12.16 -7.22 6.53
CA VAL A 44 12.08 -6.40 7.76
C VAL A 44 12.15 -7.31 9.00
N PHE A 45 11.36 -8.38 8.99
CA PHE A 45 11.37 -9.46 9.98
C PHE A 45 11.17 -10.80 9.28
N ALA A 46 11.33 -11.92 10.00
CA ALA A 46 10.94 -13.21 9.47
C ALA A 46 9.46 -13.15 9.03
N GLY A 47 9.20 -13.49 7.75
CA GLY A 47 7.88 -13.45 7.17
C GLY A 47 7.34 -12.05 6.82
N LEU A 48 8.07 -10.96 7.10
CA LEU A 48 7.68 -9.60 6.70
C LEU A 48 8.69 -9.01 5.72
N GLY A 49 8.26 -8.78 4.48
CA GLY A 49 9.02 -8.09 3.45
C GLY A 49 8.44 -6.68 3.16
N TYR A 50 9.32 -5.76 2.74
CA TYR A 50 8.98 -4.43 2.26
C TYR A 50 9.48 -4.32 0.82
N VAL A 51 8.55 -4.30 -0.12
CA VAL A 51 8.79 -4.51 -1.56
C VAL A 51 8.31 -3.31 -2.38
N GLY A 52 8.53 -3.35 -3.70
CA GLY A 52 8.14 -2.29 -4.62
C GLY A 52 9.21 -1.22 -4.83
N PRO A 53 8.97 -0.27 -5.74
CA PRO A 53 9.85 0.86 -6.01
C PRO A 53 10.09 1.72 -4.76
N LYS A 54 11.08 2.60 -4.79
CA LYS A 54 11.52 3.40 -3.64
C LYS A 54 10.40 4.25 -3.04
N ARG A 55 9.56 4.83 -3.88
CA ARG A 55 8.52 5.80 -3.45
C ARG A 55 7.12 5.19 -3.34
N VAL A 56 6.96 3.95 -3.80
CA VAL A 56 5.66 3.25 -3.78
C VAL A 56 5.89 1.82 -3.28
N LYS A 57 5.87 1.67 -1.97
CA LYS A 57 6.17 0.42 -1.30
C LYS A 57 4.91 -0.36 -0.92
N GLN A 58 5.06 -1.68 -0.87
CA GLN A 58 4.07 -2.62 -0.38
C GLN A 58 4.67 -3.45 0.75
N ALA A 59 3.84 -3.99 1.64
CA ALA A 59 4.27 -5.00 2.58
C ALA A 59 3.78 -6.37 2.14
N VAL A 60 4.65 -7.38 2.21
CA VAL A 60 4.30 -8.78 2.05
C VAL A 60 4.48 -9.52 3.36
N ILE A 61 3.47 -10.29 3.78
CA ILE A 61 3.46 -11.02 5.06
C ILE A 61 3.22 -12.49 4.77
N ASP A 62 4.16 -13.34 5.15
CA ASP A 62 3.99 -14.78 5.11
C ASP A 62 3.17 -15.25 6.31
N THR A 63 2.04 -15.87 6.03
CA THR A 63 1.10 -16.34 7.06
C THR A 63 1.19 -17.85 7.33
N GLY A 64 2.15 -18.54 6.71
CA GLY A 64 2.24 -20.01 6.72
C GLY A 64 1.12 -20.72 5.94
N LYS A 65 0.16 -19.98 5.39
CA LYS A 65 -0.96 -20.51 4.57
C LYS A 65 -1.12 -19.78 3.23
N GLY A 66 -0.19 -18.89 2.90
CA GLY A 66 -0.16 -17.99 1.76
C GLY A 66 0.24 -16.59 2.21
N LEU A 67 0.28 -15.66 1.27
CA LEU A 67 0.76 -14.31 1.53
C LEU A 67 -0.40 -13.32 1.72
N VAL A 68 -0.24 -12.40 2.66
CA VAL A 68 -0.96 -11.12 2.68
C VAL A 68 -0.09 -10.09 1.99
N LEU A 69 -0.67 -9.35 1.05
CA LEU A 69 -0.06 -8.17 0.45
C LEU A 69 -0.82 -6.93 0.92
N ILE A 70 -0.11 -5.88 1.36
CA ILE A 70 -0.71 -4.58 1.68
C ILE A 70 -0.35 -3.62 0.55
N ASP A 71 -1.38 -3.14 -0.16
CA ASP A 71 -1.34 -2.40 -1.42
C ASP A 71 -0.71 -3.19 -2.58
N ALA A 72 -0.86 -2.70 -3.79
CA ALA A 72 -0.29 -3.32 -5.00
C ALA A 72 0.53 -2.35 -5.85
N GLY A 73 0.48 -1.05 -5.53
CA GLY A 73 1.20 -0.03 -6.28
C GLY A 73 0.57 0.32 -7.62
N LEU A 74 1.37 0.87 -8.51
CA LEU A 74 1.02 1.25 -9.87
C LEU A 74 0.93 0.02 -10.79
N PRO A 75 0.07 0.04 -11.83
CA PRO A 75 0.03 -1.03 -12.83
C PRO A 75 1.40 -1.30 -13.46
N GLU A 76 2.10 -0.27 -13.88
CA GLU A 76 3.45 -0.32 -14.47
C GLU A 76 4.54 -0.77 -13.47
N GLY A 77 4.26 -0.75 -12.17
CA GLY A 77 5.14 -1.24 -11.11
C GLY A 77 5.02 -2.74 -10.83
N LEU A 78 4.08 -3.44 -11.44
CA LEU A 78 3.79 -4.84 -11.13
C LEU A 78 4.99 -5.77 -11.42
N SER A 79 5.76 -5.50 -12.48
CA SER A 79 6.97 -6.26 -12.79
C SER A 79 8.02 -6.17 -11.68
N VAL A 80 8.18 -4.99 -11.08
CA VAL A 80 9.06 -4.76 -9.92
C VAL A 80 8.54 -5.52 -8.70
N LEU A 81 7.23 -5.48 -8.45
CA LEU A 81 6.62 -6.24 -7.34
C LEU A 81 6.89 -7.75 -7.50
N ARG A 82 6.70 -8.32 -8.70
CA ARG A 82 6.98 -9.75 -8.97
C ARG A 82 8.46 -10.08 -8.74
N ALA A 83 9.38 -9.26 -9.24
CA ALA A 83 10.81 -9.45 -9.06
C ALA A 83 11.21 -9.42 -7.58
N HIS A 84 10.70 -8.46 -6.81
CA HIS A 84 10.98 -8.34 -5.38
C HIS A 84 10.38 -9.49 -4.56
N LEU A 85 9.18 -9.97 -4.91
CA LEU A 85 8.64 -11.18 -4.30
C LEU A 85 9.55 -12.37 -4.55
N ALA A 86 10.02 -12.57 -5.80
CA ALA A 86 10.91 -13.67 -6.16
C ALA A 86 12.27 -13.59 -5.42
N GLU A 87 12.85 -12.40 -5.27
CA GLU A 87 14.09 -12.18 -4.50
C GLU A 87 13.90 -12.52 -3.01
N LEU A 88 12.72 -12.32 -2.46
CA LEU A 88 12.35 -12.73 -1.11
C LEU A 88 11.93 -14.21 -1.02
N GLY A 89 11.98 -14.98 -2.11
CA GLY A 89 11.61 -16.40 -2.15
C GLY A 89 10.10 -16.65 -2.26
N TYR A 90 9.32 -15.65 -2.69
CA TYR A 90 7.87 -15.72 -2.87
C TYR A 90 7.47 -15.60 -4.35
N ARG A 91 6.21 -15.95 -4.66
CA ARG A 91 5.59 -15.74 -5.97
C ARG A 91 4.25 -15.04 -5.81
N ILE A 92 3.84 -14.31 -6.84
CA ILE A 92 2.59 -13.53 -6.82
C ILE A 92 1.35 -14.42 -6.69
N ASP A 93 1.37 -15.63 -7.25
CA ASP A 93 0.28 -16.62 -7.13
C ASP A 93 0.07 -17.16 -5.70
N GLN A 94 1.01 -16.90 -4.80
CA GLN A 94 0.89 -17.21 -3.37
C GLN A 94 0.13 -16.13 -2.58
N VAL A 95 -0.15 -14.96 -3.19
CA VAL A 95 -0.93 -13.90 -2.54
C VAL A 95 -2.39 -14.34 -2.46
N LYS A 96 -2.89 -14.59 -1.25
CA LYS A 96 -4.27 -14.99 -0.99
C LYS A 96 -5.15 -13.85 -0.50
N TRP A 97 -4.54 -12.85 0.10
CA TRP A 97 -5.24 -11.72 0.69
C TRP A 97 -4.51 -10.42 0.36
N LEU A 98 -5.27 -9.41 -0.07
CA LEU A 98 -4.79 -8.09 -0.39
C LEU A 98 -5.54 -7.06 0.45
N LEU A 99 -4.80 -6.31 1.28
CA LEU A 99 -5.32 -5.28 2.15
C LEU A 99 -5.01 -3.92 1.54
N VAL A 100 -5.98 -3.03 1.50
CA VAL A 100 -5.84 -1.72 0.86
C VAL A 100 -5.72 -0.64 1.93
N THR A 101 -4.70 0.22 1.81
CA THR A 101 -4.56 1.38 2.69
C THR A 101 -5.44 2.52 2.23
N GLU A 102 -5.46 2.81 0.94
CA GLU A 102 -6.26 3.87 0.32
C GLU A 102 -6.46 3.59 -1.17
N PRO A 103 -7.55 4.13 -1.76
CA PRO A 103 -7.93 3.76 -3.12
C PRO A 103 -7.31 4.64 -4.21
N HIS A 104 -6.19 5.32 -3.96
CA HIS A 104 -5.46 6.06 -4.98
C HIS A 104 -4.70 5.12 -5.92
N TYR A 105 -4.45 5.57 -7.16
CA TYR A 105 -3.89 4.77 -8.24
C TYR A 105 -2.49 4.22 -7.92
N ASP A 106 -1.71 4.91 -7.13
CA ASP A 106 -0.35 4.52 -6.71
C ASP A 106 -0.34 3.50 -5.54
N HIS A 107 -1.51 3.23 -4.93
CA HIS A 107 -1.73 2.16 -3.95
C HIS A 107 -2.51 1.00 -4.57
N ALA A 108 -3.52 1.32 -5.36
CA ALA A 108 -4.55 0.39 -5.80
C ALA A 108 -4.47 0.03 -7.30
N GLY A 109 -3.66 0.72 -8.09
CA GLY A 109 -3.66 0.62 -9.54
C GLY A 109 -3.39 -0.79 -10.08
N ALA A 110 -2.49 -1.55 -9.44
CA ALA A 110 -2.16 -2.92 -9.85
C ALA A 110 -3.05 -3.99 -9.20
N ILE A 111 -4.02 -3.64 -8.32
CA ILE A 111 -4.81 -4.65 -7.58
C ILE A 111 -5.54 -5.61 -8.54
N ALA A 112 -6.16 -5.10 -9.60
CA ALA A 112 -6.88 -5.93 -10.55
C ALA A 112 -5.97 -6.96 -11.23
N ALA A 113 -4.74 -6.59 -11.57
CA ALA A 113 -3.75 -7.50 -12.14
C ALA A 113 -3.28 -8.54 -11.12
N VAL A 114 -2.98 -8.13 -9.87
CA VAL A 114 -2.63 -9.06 -8.79
C VAL A 114 -3.76 -10.07 -8.54
N VAL A 115 -5.02 -9.61 -8.49
CA VAL A 115 -6.19 -10.49 -8.33
C VAL A 115 -6.32 -11.49 -9.48
N ARG A 116 -6.10 -11.06 -10.72
CA ARG A 116 -6.12 -11.96 -11.89
C ARG A 116 -5.07 -13.06 -11.78
N GLU A 117 -3.87 -12.74 -11.31
CA GLU A 117 -2.75 -13.68 -11.23
C GLU A 117 -2.81 -14.62 -10.03
N SER A 118 -3.37 -14.15 -8.92
CA SER A 118 -3.31 -14.86 -7.63
C SER A 118 -4.66 -15.39 -7.15
N GLY A 119 -5.78 -14.84 -7.63
CA GLY A 119 -7.10 -15.09 -7.07
C GLY A 119 -7.28 -14.45 -5.68
N ALA A 120 -6.46 -13.48 -5.30
CA ALA A 120 -6.47 -12.86 -3.97
C ALA A 120 -7.84 -12.24 -3.62
N GLN A 121 -8.23 -12.37 -2.36
CA GLN A 121 -9.39 -11.68 -1.79
C GLN A 121 -8.97 -10.27 -1.36
N VAL A 122 -9.68 -9.24 -1.82
CA VAL A 122 -9.39 -7.84 -1.54
C VAL A 122 -10.21 -7.35 -0.35
N TYR A 123 -9.57 -6.64 0.58
CA TYR A 123 -10.16 -6.08 1.80
C TYR A 123 -9.92 -4.57 1.88
N ALA A 124 -10.98 -3.80 2.09
CA ALA A 124 -10.91 -2.33 2.19
C ALA A 124 -12.04 -1.79 3.07
N SER A 125 -11.97 -0.51 3.45
CA SER A 125 -13.10 0.20 4.07
C SER A 125 -14.27 0.31 3.10
N ALA A 126 -15.46 0.65 3.59
CA ALA A 126 -16.64 0.81 2.75
C ALA A 126 -16.44 1.92 1.68
N SER A 127 -15.86 3.07 2.07
CA SER A 127 -15.58 4.17 1.14
C SER A 127 -14.53 3.77 0.10
N ALA A 128 -13.41 3.17 0.51
CA ALA A 128 -12.40 2.69 -0.42
C ALA A 128 -12.95 1.60 -1.36
N ALA A 129 -13.79 0.69 -0.87
CA ALA A 129 -14.41 -0.35 -1.70
C ALA A 129 -15.32 0.23 -2.80
N ALA A 130 -16.01 1.34 -2.55
CA ALA A 130 -16.78 2.03 -3.58
C ALA A 130 -15.87 2.58 -4.68
N VAL A 131 -14.76 3.22 -4.31
CA VAL A 131 -13.77 3.74 -5.26
C VAL A 131 -13.10 2.61 -6.05
N LEU A 132 -12.69 1.53 -5.39
CA LEU A 132 -12.07 0.37 -6.06
C LEU A 132 -12.97 -0.25 -7.12
N ARG A 133 -14.30 -0.29 -6.88
CA ARG A 133 -15.27 -0.80 -7.86
C ARG A 133 -15.44 0.10 -9.07
N ASN A 134 -15.20 1.40 -8.91
CA ASN A 134 -15.30 2.39 -9.98
C ASN A 134 -13.95 2.64 -10.68
N GLY A 135 -12.81 2.39 -10.01
CA GLY A 135 -11.46 2.68 -10.48
C GLY A 135 -11.07 4.16 -10.40
N LEU A 136 -11.87 5.00 -9.73
CA LEU A 136 -11.60 6.43 -9.54
C LEU A 136 -12.45 6.98 -8.38
N SER A 137 -11.87 7.86 -7.55
CA SER A 137 -12.57 8.54 -6.46
C SER A 137 -13.63 9.53 -6.97
N GLY A 138 -14.64 9.80 -6.14
CA GLY A 138 -15.61 10.87 -6.35
C GLY A 138 -15.13 12.22 -5.79
N ASP A 139 -16.02 13.20 -5.82
CA ASP A 139 -15.72 14.59 -5.42
C ASP A 139 -15.47 14.77 -3.92
N GLU A 140 -15.77 13.75 -3.11
CA GLU A 140 -15.44 13.70 -1.70
C GLU A 140 -13.94 13.53 -1.41
N ASP A 141 -13.15 13.16 -2.44
CA ASP A 141 -11.71 12.96 -2.31
C ASP A 141 -10.97 14.29 -2.49
N PRO A 142 -10.11 14.69 -1.52
CA PRO A 142 -9.37 15.95 -1.59
C PRO A 142 -8.51 16.13 -2.85
N GLN A 143 -8.10 15.05 -3.47
CA GLN A 143 -7.21 15.04 -4.63
C GLN A 143 -7.91 14.68 -5.94
N ARG A 144 -9.25 14.58 -5.96
CA ARG A 144 -10.04 14.12 -7.11
C ARG A 144 -9.59 14.73 -8.46
N ALA A 145 -9.27 16.03 -8.48
CA ALA A 145 -8.90 16.75 -9.71
C ALA A 145 -7.54 16.32 -10.30
N SER A 146 -6.68 15.63 -9.53
CA SER A 146 -5.38 15.12 -9.97
C SER A 146 -5.28 13.60 -10.03
N LEU A 147 -6.34 12.89 -9.64
CA LEU A 147 -6.33 11.42 -9.62
C LEU A 147 -6.50 10.83 -11.02
N ILE A 148 -5.80 9.74 -11.26
CA ILE A 148 -5.82 8.95 -12.48
C ILE A 148 -6.71 7.72 -12.27
N ALA A 149 -7.56 7.40 -13.27
CA ALA A 149 -8.37 6.20 -13.27
C ALA A 149 -7.50 4.94 -13.49
N TYR A 150 -7.88 3.85 -12.82
CA TYR A 150 -7.23 2.55 -12.92
C TYR A 150 -8.25 1.43 -13.09
N ALA A 151 -7.80 0.22 -13.37
CA ALA A 151 -8.68 -0.93 -13.60
C ALA A 151 -9.50 -1.26 -12.34
N PRO A 152 -10.84 -1.32 -12.43
CA PRO A 152 -11.71 -1.53 -11.29
C PRO A 152 -11.61 -2.95 -10.72
N VAL A 153 -11.83 -3.07 -9.40
CA VAL A 153 -11.86 -4.33 -8.65
C VAL A 153 -13.29 -4.61 -8.20
N LYS A 154 -13.97 -5.54 -8.84
CA LYS A 154 -15.41 -5.79 -8.62
C LYS A 154 -15.74 -6.35 -7.25
N THR A 155 -14.92 -7.29 -6.76
CA THR A 155 -15.18 -8.00 -5.49
C THR A 155 -14.26 -7.50 -4.39
N VAL A 156 -14.82 -6.76 -3.44
CA VAL A 156 -14.10 -6.21 -2.28
C VAL A 156 -14.86 -6.56 -1.01
N ARG A 157 -14.18 -7.16 -0.05
CA ARG A 157 -14.68 -7.44 1.30
C ARG A 157 -14.53 -6.17 2.16
N ILE A 158 -15.65 -5.71 2.70
CA ILE A 158 -15.69 -4.51 3.53
C ILE A 158 -15.18 -4.84 4.94
N VAL A 159 -14.28 -3.99 5.44
CA VAL A 159 -13.68 -4.09 6.77
C VAL A 159 -14.03 -2.83 7.58
N LYS A 160 -14.29 -3.03 8.88
CA LYS A 160 -14.59 -1.96 9.83
C LYS A 160 -13.37 -1.66 10.71
N ASP A 161 -13.37 -0.44 11.27
CA ASP A 161 -12.37 -0.07 12.29
C ASP A 161 -12.35 -1.07 13.46
N GLY A 162 -11.14 -1.38 13.94
CA GLY A 162 -10.91 -2.34 15.00
C GLY A 162 -11.17 -3.82 14.62
N GLN A 163 -11.64 -4.11 13.42
CA GLN A 163 -11.88 -5.49 12.99
C GLN A 163 -10.58 -6.28 12.93
N ARG A 164 -10.59 -7.45 13.57
CA ARG A 164 -9.47 -8.40 13.56
C ARG A 164 -9.71 -9.46 12.50
N LEU A 165 -8.75 -9.59 11.59
CA LEU A 165 -8.78 -10.55 10.48
C LEU A 165 -7.68 -11.58 10.69
N ARG A 166 -8.02 -12.87 10.64
CA ARG A 166 -7.06 -13.96 10.75
C ARG A 166 -6.69 -14.52 9.39
N PHE A 167 -5.41 -14.46 9.06
CA PHE A 167 -4.82 -14.99 7.83
C PHE A 167 -3.75 -16.01 8.22
N GLY A 168 -4.05 -17.30 8.07
CA GLY A 168 -3.16 -18.35 8.55
C GLY A 168 -2.81 -18.21 10.04
N ASN A 169 -1.53 -18.01 10.36
CA ASN A 169 -1.02 -17.81 11.72
C ASN A 169 -0.93 -16.34 12.14
N VAL A 170 -1.24 -15.38 11.24
CA VAL A 170 -1.18 -13.94 11.53
C VAL A 170 -2.58 -13.38 11.74
N THR A 171 -2.75 -12.54 12.75
CA THR A 171 -3.96 -11.74 12.98
C THR A 171 -3.64 -10.28 12.75
N ILE A 172 -4.33 -9.64 11.79
CA ILE A 172 -4.16 -8.23 11.44
C ILE A 172 -5.40 -7.46 11.88
N THR A 173 -5.20 -6.32 12.53
CA THR A 173 -6.27 -5.42 12.97
C THR A 173 -6.35 -4.23 12.01
N ALA A 174 -7.53 -3.96 11.51
CA ALA A 174 -7.83 -2.80 10.69
C ALA A 174 -7.95 -1.54 11.57
N ARG A 175 -7.39 -0.42 11.12
CA ARG A 175 -7.45 0.88 11.79
C ARG A 175 -7.95 1.92 10.80
N ALA A 176 -9.14 2.45 11.00
CA ALA A 176 -9.65 3.51 10.14
C ALA A 176 -8.79 4.77 10.26
N MET A 177 -8.35 5.30 9.13
CA MET A 177 -7.48 6.48 9.03
C MET A 177 -8.03 7.54 8.06
N PRO A 178 -9.33 7.92 8.14
CA PRO A 178 -9.88 8.92 7.22
C PRO A 178 -9.15 10.26 7.36
N GLY A 179 -8.96 10.94 6.23
CA GLY A 179 -8.30 12.25 6.19
C GLY A 179 -7.66 12.54 4.85
N HIS A 180 -6.63 11.80 4.47
CA HIS A 180 -6.03 11.86 3.14
C HIS A 180 -7.02 11.40 2.07
N THR A 181 -7.72 10.31 2.32
CA THR A 181 -8.99 9.94 1.65
C THR A 181 -10.06 9.65 2.71
N PRO A 182 -11.36 9.70 2.35
CA PRO A 182 -12.42 9.27 3.26
C PRO A 182 -12.32 7.81 3.68
N GLY A 183 -11.68 6.96 2.86
CA GLY A 183 -11.62 5.52 3.01
C GLY A 183 -10.29 4.97 3.51
N SER A 184 -9.32 5.80 3.86
CA SER A 184 -7.98 5.35 4.27
C SER A 184 -8.02 4.43 5.49
N MET A 185 -7.15 3.40 5.48
CA MET A 185 -6.97 2.40 6.54
C MET A 185 -5.50 2.13 6.82
N GLY A 186 -5.14 2.02 8.09
CA GLY A 186 -3.90 1.40 8.54
C GLY A 186 -4.12 -0.05 8.94
N TRP A 187 -3.03 -0.80 9.05
CA TRP A 187 -3.03 -2.21 9.39
C TRP A 187 -2.01 -2.47 10.49
N SER A 188 -2.45 -3.06 11.62
CA SER A 188 -1.56 -3.38 12.73
C SER A 188 -1.56 -4.87 13.04
N TRP A 189 -0.38 -5.41 13.35
CA TRP A 189 -0.21 -6.80 13.75
C TRP A 189 1.04 -6.96 14.60
N GLN A 190 1.18 -8.15 15.17
CA GLN A 190 2.42 -8.56 15.83
C GLN A 190 3.10 -9.62 14.99
N THR A 191 4.41 -9.49 14.83
CA THR A 191 5.29 -10.51 14.25
C THR A 191 6.32 -10.91 15.27
N CYS A 192 6.73 -12.19 15.27
CA CYS A 192 7.70 -12.74 16.22
C CYS A 192 8.75 -13.57 15.50
N THR A 193 9.99 -13.52 15.98
CA THR A 193 11.05 -14.41 15.56
C THR A 193 11.67 -15.08 16.79
N PRO A 194 12.22 -16.32 16.67
CA PRO A 194 12.88 -16.97 17.79
C PRO A 194 14.04 -16.14 18.35
N ASP A 195 14.81 -15.49 17.49
CA ASP A 195 16.05 -14.79 17.86
C ASP A 195 15.83 -13.35 18.30
N SER A 196 14.83 -12.65 17.75
CA SER A 196 14.64 -11.21 17.97
C SER A 196 13.38 -10.87 18.78
N GLY A 197 12.66 -11.89 19.25
CA GLY A 197 11.40 -11.71 19.98
C GLY A 197 10.27 -11.18 19.10
N CYS A 198 9.28 -10.52 19.71
CA CYS A 198 8.11 -9.98 19.05
C CYS A 198 8.26 -8.48 18.77
N ALA A 199 7.64 -8.02 17.69
CA ALA A 199 7.50 -6.61 17.35
C ALA A 199 6.06 -6.31 16.92
N LYS A 200 5.52 -5.19 17.39
CA LYS A 200 4.25 -4.62 16.91
C LYS A 200 4.54 -3.80 15.67
N VAL A 201 3.89 -4.18 14.57
CA VAL A 201 4.05 -3.53 13.27
C VAL A 201 2.80 -2.72 12.95
N PHE A 202 3.00 -1.53 12.43
CA PHE A 202 1.95 -0.72 11.85
C PHE A 202 2.31 -0.34 10.41
N PHE A 203 1.42 -0.65 9.47
CA PHE A 203 1.48 -0.15 8.11
C PHE A 203 0.44 0.96 7.95
N SER A 204 0.92 2.19 7.80
CA SER A 204 0.08 3.38 7.78
C SER A 204 -0.42 3.70 6.37
N ALA A 205 -1.68 4.14 6.27
CA ALA A 205 -2.13 4.95 5.14
C ALA A 205 -1.42 6.31 5.15
N SER A 206 -1.56 7.06 4.06
CA SER A 206 -1.08 8.45 3.98
C SER A 206 -1.82 9.36 4.96
N LEU A 207 -1.08 10.32 5.53
CA LEU A 207 -1.60 11.36 6.40
C LEU A 207 -1.25 12.78 5.91
N ASN A 208 -0.81 12.92 4.64
CA ASN A 208 -0.59 14.25 4.07
C ASN A 208 -1.93 14.91 3.71
N SER A 209 -2.06 16.20 3.99
CA SER A 209 -3.25 17.01 3.72
C SER A 209 -3.16 17.68 2.35
N LEU A 210 -2.87 16.88 1.30
CA LEU A 210 -2.84 17.37 -0.07
C LEU A 210 -4.24 17.55 -0.62
N THR A 211 -4.41 18.61 -1.42
CA THR A 211 -5.64 18.90 -2.16
C THR A 211 -5.32 19.17 -3.62
N ALA A 212 -6.30 19.00 -4.51
CA ALA A 212 -6.19 19.36 -5.92
C ALA A 212 -7.41 20.17 -6.38
N GLY A 213 -7.22 20.99 -7.41
CA GLY A 213 -8.28 21.88 -7.91
C GLY A 213 -8.71 22.89 -6.86
N THR A 214 -10.01 23.00 -6.65
CA THR A 214 -10.63 23.95 -5.71
C THR A 214 -10.98 23.33 -4.36
N TYR A 215 -10.58 22.09 -4.09
CA TYR A 215 -10.93 21.41 -2.83
C TYR A 215 -10.29 22.11 -1.63
N ARG A 216 -11.08 22.35 -0.58
CA ARG A 216 -10.66 22.96 0.68
C ARG A 216 -11.10 22.07 1.85
N TYR A 217 -10.19 21.69 2.70
CA TYR A 217 -10.51 20.92 3.93
C TYR A 217 -11.49 21.68 4.84
N ARG A 218 -11.46 23.02 4.84
CA ARG A 218 -12.37 23.86 5.65
C ARG A 218 -13.83 23.66 5.29
N ASP A 219 -14.12 23.32 4.05
CA ASP A 219 -15.48 23.06 3.58
C ASP A 219 -15.98 21.64 3.94
N HIS A 220 -15.08 20.79 4.48
CA HIS A 220 -15.34 19.39 4.85
C HIS A 220 -15.01 19.08 6.32
N PRO A 221 -15.71 19.70 7.30
CA PRO A 221 -15.38 19.60 8.73
C PRO A 221 -15.38 18.15 9.26
N ASN A 222 -16.25 17.29 8.72
CA ASN A 222 -16.31 15.88 9.10
C ASN A 222 -15.04 15.10 8.69
N LEU A 223 -14.46 15.40 7.52
CA LEU A 223 -13.22 14.81 7.06
C LEU A 223 -12.04 15.31 7.92
N VAL A 224 -11.98 16.62 8.22
CA VAL A 224 -10.99 17.21 9.12
C VAL A 224 -11.06 16.57 10.52
N ALA A 225 -12.26 16.38 11.06
CA ALA A 225 -12.43 15.68 12.33
C ALA A 225 -11.96 14.22 12.25
N GLY A 226 -12.25 13.54 11.15
CA GLY A 226 -11.72 12.21 10.84
C GLY A 226 -10.20 12.20 10.83
N PHE A 227 -9.58 13.14 10.12
CA PHE A 227 -8.13 13.28 10.01
C PHE A 227 -7.46 13.46 11.39
N ARG A 228 -8.03 14.34 12.23
CA ARG A 228 -7.54 14.54 13.61
C ARG A 228 -7.64 13.26 14.45
N ARG A 229 -8.74 12.49 14.30
CA ARG A 229 -8.86 11.19 14.98
C ARG A 229 -7.80 10.19 14.50
N SER A 230 -7.53 10.13 13.19
CA SER A 230 -6.50 9.27 12.60
C SER A 230 -5.11 9.59 13.14
N ILE A 231 -4.76 10.88 13.23
CA ILE A 231 -3.50 11.35 13.82
C ILE A 231 -3.43 10.98 15.31
N ALA A 232 -4.49 11.21 16.08
CA ALA A 232 -4.54 10.88 17.50
C ALA A 232 -4.45 9.35 17.73
N MET A 233 -5.10 8.56 16.89
CA MET A 233 -5.01 7.09 16.92
C MET A 233 -3.57 6.65 16.69
N LEU A 234 -2.92 7.13 15.61
CA LEU A 234 -1.55 6.75 15.28
C LEU A 234 -0.56 7.15 16.39
N ARG A 235 -0.73 8.33 17.01
CA ARG A 235 0.12 8.78 18.12
C ARG A 235 0.11 7.81 19.30
N ASN A 236 -1.01 7.16 19.55
CA ASN A 236 -1.22 6.25 20.66
C ASN A 236 -1.13 4.77 20.26
N GLU A 237 -0.95 4.46 18.98
CA GLU A 237 -0.84 3.07 18.54
C GLU A 237 0.49 2.47 18.99
N PRO A 238 0.47 1.36 19.71
CA PRO A 238 1.70 0.65 20.08
C PRO A 238 2.37 0.13 18.81
N CYS A 239 3.50 0.71 18.43
CA CYS A 239 4.22 0.26 17.26
C CYS A 239 5.73 0.28 17.48
N ASP A 240 6.37 -0.86 17.24
CA ASP A 240 7.81 -1.01 17.25
C ASP A 240 8.40 -0.77 15.85
N VAL A 241 7.61 -1.08 14.81
CA VAL A 241 7.97 -0.94 13.40
C VAL A 241 6.87 -0.20 12.66
N LEU A 242 7.19 0.95 12.11
CA LEU A 242 6.30 1.73 11.26
C LEU A 242 6.71 1.61 9.80
N LEU A 243 5.77 1.22 8.94
CA LEU A 243 5.88 1.22 7.48
C LEU A 243 4.74 2.03 6.87
N SER A 244 4.89 2.41 5.61
CA SER A 244 3.83 3.03 4.80
C SER A 244 4.13 2.80 3.32
N ASN A 245 3.14 2.97 2.45
CA ASN A 245 3.36 2.89 1.00
C ASN A 245 4.42 3.92 0.55
N HIS A 246 4.26 5.19 0.92
CA HIS A 246 5.30 6.19 0.74
C HIS A 246 6.29 6.13 1.90
N ALA A 247 7.43 5.46 1.70
CA ALA A 247 8.41 5.19 2.74
C ALA A 247 8.92 6.45 3.44
N GLU A 248 9.06 7.56 2.70
CA GLU A 248 9.45 8.87 3.20
C GLU A 248 8.41 9.53 4.12
N HIS A 249 7.15 9.14 4.01
CA HIS A 249 6.10 9.65 4.91
C HIS A 249 6.29 9.14 6.33
N SER A 250 6.65 7.89 6.48
CA SER A 250 6.92 7.26 7.78
C SER A 250 8.38 7.34 8.21
N GLY A 251 9.30 7.79 7.33
CA GLY A 251 10.74 7.73 7.53
C GLY A 251 11.32 6.32 7.41
N ALA A 252 10.55 5.37 6.85
CA ALA A 252 11.01 3.99 6.65
C ALA A 252 12.12 3.89 5.61
N ASP A 253 12.19 4.80 4.64
CA ASP A 253 13.26 4.94 3.66
C ASP A 253 14.63 5.16 4.33
N LEU A 254 14.72 6.13 5.25
CA LEU A 254 15.95 6.44 5.99
C LEU A 254 16.34 5.27 6.90
N ARG A 255 15.36 4.66 7.59
CA ARG A 255 15.61 3.50 8.45
C ARG A 255 16.07 2.28 7.65
N ALA A 256 15.47 2.04 6.48
CA ALA A 256 15.90 0.97 5.58
C ALA A 256 17.33 1.20 5.05
N ALA A 257 17.66 2.44 4.67
CA ALA A 257 19.01 2.80 4.23
C ALA A 257 20.04 2.59 5.35
N ALA A 258 19.75 3.05 6.56
CA ALA A 258 20.62 2.85 7.72
C ALA A 258 20.85 1.36 8.03
N ARG A 259 19.78 0.54 7.94
CA ARG A 259 19.88 -0.91 8.13
C ARG A 259 20.76 -1.57 7.07
N ARG A 260 20.62 -1.20 5.80
CA ARG A 260 21.47 -1.69 4.72
C ARG A 260 22.94 -1.29 4.91
N ALA A 261 23.19 -0.17 5.57
CA ALA A 261 24.53 0.29 5.96
C ALA A 261 25.06 -0.40 7.23
N GLY A 262 24.33 -1.36 7.82
CA GLY A 262 24.77 -2.12 8.99
C GLY A 262 24.57 -1.41 10.33
N ALA A 263 23.72 -0.39 10.40
CA ALA A 263 23.44 0.31 11.66
C ALA A 263 22.84 -0.61 12.73
N THR A 264 23.32 -0.46 13.96
CA THR A 264 22.88 -1.21 15.15
C THR A 264 22.60 -0.24 16.30
N PRO A 265 21.56 -0.44 17.13
CA PRO A 265 20.52 -1.48 17.00
C PRO A 265 19.73 -1.34 15.69
N ASP A 266 18.96 -2.38 15.33
CA ASP A 266 18.17 -2.39 14.06
C ASP A 266 17.29 -1.14 13.94
N PRO A 267 17.57 -0.23 12.97
CA PRO A 267 16.85 1.03 12.84
C PRO A 267 15.38 0.86 12.40
N MET A 268 15.00 -0.31 11.88
CA MET A 268 13.60 -0.60 11.58
C MET A 268 12.75 -0.73 12.86
N ARG A 269 13.35 -1.04 14.00
CA ARG A 269 12.69 -1.03 15.32
C ARG A 269 12.84 0.35 15.97
N THR A 270 11.86 1.20 15.76
CA THR A 270 11.82 2.57 16.31
C THR A 270 10.46 2.82 16.97
N PRO A 271 10.30 2.50 18.26
CA PRO A 271 9.01 2.58 18.96
C PRO A 271 8.35 3.97 18.94
N SER A 272 9.15 5.04 18.78
CA SER A 272 8.65 6.42 18.65
C SER A 272 8.17 6.80 17.26
N ALA A 273 8.34 5.94 16.23
CA ALA A 273 8.10 6.31 14.84
C ALA A 273 6.61 6.64 14.57
N CYS A 274 5.66 5.92 15.18
CA CYS A 274 4.24 6.21 15.04
C CYS A 274 3.87 7.57 15.62
N ALA A 275 4.34 7.88 16.82
CA ALA A 275 4.12 9.19 17.44
C ALA A 275 4.77 10.33 16.64
N ALA A 276 6.03 10.15 16.19
CA ALA A 276 6.73 11.14 15.38
C ALA A 276 6.02 11.41 14.04
N MET A 277 5.52 10.37 13.36
CA MET A 277 4.70 10.54 12.15
C MET A 277 3.41 11.29 12.45
N ALA A 278 2.73 10.97 13.54
CA ALA A 278 1.51 11.66 13.96
C ALA A 278 1.75 13.14 14.24
N ASP A 279 2.83 13.49 14.94
CA ASP A 279 3.19 14.87 15.24
C ASP A 279 3.51 15.67 13.98
N LYS A 280 4.31 15.10 13.07
CA LYS A 280 4.61 15.69 11.75
C LYS A 280 3.33 16.05 11.00
N TYR A 281 2.40 15.12 10.88
CA TYR A 281 1.18 15.31 10.09
C TYR A 281 0.12 16.15 10.81
N ALA A 282 0.12 16.20 12.14
CA ALA A 282 -0.67 17.18 12.89
C ALA A 282 -0.27 18.62 12.55
N ALA A 283 1.05 18.89 12.52
CA ALA A 283 1.57 20.20 12.15
C ALA A 283 1.26 20.55 10.68
N LEU A 284 1.40 19.60 9.76
CA LEU A 284 1.09 19.81 8.34
C LEU A 284 -0.40 20.07 8.10
N LEU A 285 -1.30 19.36 8.78
CA LEU A 285 -2.74 19.61 8.71
C LEU A 285 -3.08 21.01 9.25
N ALA A 286 -2.50 21.39 10.40
CA ALA A 286 -2.71 22.74 10.97
C ALA A 286 -2.24 23.84 9.99
N ALA A 287 -1.09 23.66 9.37
CA ALA A 287 -0.55 24.59 8.38
C ALA A 287 -1.44 24.66 7.12
N GLN A 288 -1.99 23.52 6.65
CA GLN A 288 -2.93 23.50 5.52
C GLN A 288 -4.20 24.30 5.84
N LEU A 289 -4.81 24.03 6.99
CA LEU A 289 -6.01 24.73 7.42
C LEU A 289 -5.78 26.24 7.58
N ALA A 290 -4.62 26.66 8.11
CA ALA A 290 -4.26 28.06 8.23
C ALA A 290 -4.08 28.75 6.86
N ARG A 291 -3.48 28.06 5.87
CA ARG A 291 -3.39 28.56 4.49
C ARG A 291 -4.77 28.75 3.86
N GLU A 292 -5.67 27.84 4.09
CA GLU A 292 -7.05 27.94 3.58
C GLU A 292 -7.84 29.07 4.23
N ASP A 293 -7.59 29.38 5.51
CA ASP A 293 -8.21 30.53 6.21
C ASP A 293 -7.70 31.89 5.68
N ALA A 294 -6.41 31.93 5.27
CA ALA A 294 -5.80 33.16 4.75
C ALA A 294 -6.10 33.41 3.27
N ALA A 295 -6.55 32.40 2.52
CA ALA A 295 -6.88 32.54 1.11
C ALA A 295 -8.22 33.28 0.92
N PRO A 296 -8.34 34.20 -0.05
CA PRO A 296 -9.64 34.82 -0.39
C PRO A 296 -10.61 33.73 -0.84
N LYS A 297 -11.89 33.93 -0.46
CA LYS A 297 -12.97 33.01 -0.85
C LYS A 297 -13.31 33.17 -2.32
#